data_5a041551d5ffac6dd71eac0fee2f2e5f
#
_entry.id   5a041551d5ffac6dd71eac0fee2f2e5f
#
_cell.length_a   1.000
_cell.length_b   1.000
_cell.length_c   1.000
_cell.angle_alpha   90.00
_cell.angle_beta   90.00
_cell.angle_gamma   90.00
#
_symmetry.space_group_name_H-M   'P 1'
#
loop_
_entity.id
_entity.type
_entity.pdbx_description
1 polymer ?
#
loop_
_entity_poly.entity_id
_entity_poly.type
_entity_poly.pdbx_seq_one_letter_code
_entity_poly.pdbx_strand_id
1 'polypeptide(L)'
;PVELEEVTEKLEPPIEAVSPDDEGELPLSLYKPNNIVFLIDVSQSMNQSGKLDILKASMYRLIEALRPGDKVSIMTYAAETTVLLEGVSGDDKAAMMKVIQGLSAGGMTAGAKGFRSAYLKLRANWLAEGNNQVIVVTDGAFRKVDNDIIQKVVRKEQKRGAITTLVAVKSTDYAEKVMNNIATEGKGSLVEIEDFDRDTDALLMEIKKQSLRR
;
A
#
# COMPACT_ATOMS: atom_id res chain seq x y z
N PRO A 1 35.57 -51.13 -14.77
CA PRO A 1 34.24 -50.73 -15.13
C PRO A 1 33.85 -49.58 -14.24
N VAL A 2 33.60 -48.43 -14.88
CA VAL A 2 33.12 -47.24 -14.22
C VAL A 2 31.62 -47.24 -14.41
N GLU A 3 30.88 -47.35 -13.31
CA GLU A 3 29.42 -47.19 -13.29
C GLU A 3 29.09 -45.71 -13.51
N LEU A 4 28.32 -45.45 -14.55
CA LEU A 4 27.72 -44.16 -14.82
C LEU A 4 26.43 -44.08 -13.98
N GLU A 5 26.41 -43.20 -12.94
CA GLU A 5 25.20 -42.86 -12.25
C GLU A 5 24.31 -42.00 -13.18
N GLU A 6 23.14 -42.54 -13.50
CA GLU A 6 22.09 -41.77 -14.18
C GLU A 6 21.59 -40.65 -13.27
N VAL A 7 21.90 -39.41 -13.63
CA VAL A 7 21.29 -38.23 -13.05
C VAL A 7 19.87 -38.13 -13.59
N THR A 8 18.91 -38.60 -12.82
CA THR A 8 17.49 -38.34 -13.09
C THR A 8 17.18 -36.88 -12.79
N GLU A 9 17.17 -36.09 -13.83
CA GLU A 9 16.65 -34.72 -13.81
C GLU A 9 15.18 -34.76 -13.38
N LYS A 10 14.89 -34.30 -12.16
CA LYS A 10 13.51 -34.09 -11.71
C LYS A 10 12.90 -32.99 -12.58
N LEU A 11 12.14 -33.39 -13.58
CA LEU A 11 11.23 -32.49 -14.29
C LEU A 11 10.26 -31.90 -13.28
N GLU A 12 10.36 -30.61 -13.08
CA GLU A 12 9.31 -29.85 -12.37
C GLU A 12 7.99 -30.04 -13.11
N PRO A 13 6.86 -30.21 -12.39
CA PRO A 13 5.57 -30.36 -13.04
C PRO A 13 5.30 -29.15 -13.93
N PRO A 14 4.66 -29.32 -15.09
CA PRO A 14 4.31 -28.21 -15.96
C PRO A 14 3.50 -27.18 -15.15
N ILE A 15 3.89 -25.92 -15.20
CA ILE A 15 3.07 -24.83 -14.70
C ILE A 15 1.77 -24.92 -15.48
N GLU A 16 0.68 -25.35 -14.83
CA GLU A 16 -0.65 -25.32 -15.44
C GLU A 16 -0.90 -23.90 -15.93
N ALA A 17 -1.12 -23.76 -17.21
CA ALA A 17 -1.45 -22.48 -17.81
C ALA A 17 -2.79 -22.03 -17.23
N VAL A 18 -2.74 -21.09 -16.29
CA VAL A 18 -3.92 -20.45 -15.72
C VAL A 18 -4.71 -19.83 -16.86
N SER A 19 -5.98 -20.17 -16.97
CA SER A 19 -6.88 -19.57 -17.97
C SER A 19 -6.91 -18.06 -17.79
N PRO A 20 -6.93 -17.24 -18.86
CA PRO A 20 -7.04 -15.79 -18.76
C PRO A 20 -8.22 -15.31 -17.89
N ASP A 21 -9.28 -16.13 -17.78
CA ASP A 21 -10.47 -15.84 -16.97
C ASP A 21 -10.27 -16.08 -15.46
N ASP A 22 -9.21 -16.82 -15.06
CA ASP A 22 -8.87 -17.12 -13.66
C ASP A 22 -7.82 -16.19 -13.06
N GLU A 23 -7.26 -15.24 -13.82
CA GLU A 23 -6.17 -14.37 -13.35
C GLU A 23 -6.62 -13.26 -12.39
N GLY A 24 -7.91 -13.13 -12.08
CA GLY A 24 -8.44 -12.12 -11.18
C GLY A 24 -8.23 -10.69 -11.69
N GLU A 25 -8.35 -9.70 -10.81
CA GLU A 25 -8.30 -8.28 -11.18
C GLU A 25 -6.88 -7.71 -11.40
N LEU A 26 -5.84 -8.45 -11.00
CA LEU A 26 -4.44 -8.05 -11.13
C LEU A 26 -3.62 -9.14 -11.85
N PRO A 27 -3.94 -9.54 -13.10
CA PRO A 27 -3.21 -10.60 -13.79
C PRO A 27 -1.72 -10.27 -13.91
N LEU A 28 -0.85 -11.26 -13.64
CA LEU A 28 0.62 -11.12 -13.69
C LEU A 28 1.14 -10.76 -15.09
N SER A 29 0.38 -11.11 -16.12
CA SER A 29 0.64 -10.72 -17.51
C SER A 29 0.64 -9.20 -17.70
N LEU A 30 -0.23 -8.48 -16.97
CA LEU A 30 -0.42 -7.03 -17.08
C LEU A 30 0.18 -6.25 -15.91
N TYR A 31 0.20 -6.82 -14.71
CA TYR A 31 0.59 -6.09 -13.51
C TYR A 31 1.78 -6.75 -12.79
N LYS A 32 2.75 -5.93 -12.39
CA LYS A 32 3.87 -6.36 -11.54
C LYS A 32 3.37 -6.84 -10.18
N PRO A 33 4.09 -7.71 -9.47
CA PRO A 33 3.81 -7.97 -8.08
C PRO A 33 3.97 -6.68 -7.25
N ASN A 34 3.19 -6.57 -6.18
CA ASN A 34 3.14 -5.37 -5.34
C ASN A 34 3.78 -5.62 -3.97
N ASN A 35 4.54 -4.65 -3.49
CA ASN A 35 4.91 -4.49 -2.10
C ASN A 35 4.32 -3.18 -1.60
N ILE A 36 3.26 -3.27 -0.82
CA ILE A 36 2.46 -2.14 -0.37
C ILE A 36 2.64 -1.96 1.13
N VAL A 37 2.97 -0.74 1.54
CA VAL A 37 2.94 -0.34 2.93
C VAL A 37 1.85 0.71 3.13
N PHE A 38 0.78 0.35 3.81
CA PHE A 38 -0.21 1.31 4.29
C PHE A 38 0.30 2.00 5.55
N LEU A 39 0.28 3.32 5.53
CA LEU A 39 0.53 4.18 6.68
C LEU A 39 -0.75 4.98 6.95
N ILE A 40 -1.54 4.53 7.91
CA ILE A 40 -2.91 5.02 8.14
C ILE A 40 -2.92 5.99 9.32
N ASP A 41 -3.42 7.19 9.07
CA ASP A 41 -3.77 8.14 10.12
C ASP A 41 -4.93 7.59 10.96
N VAL A 42 -4.71 7.45 12.24
CA VAL A 42 -5.74 7.08 13.21
C VAL A 42 -5.92 8.18 14.26
N SER A 43 -5.65 9.43 13.89
CA SER A 43 -5.94 10.58 14.77
C SER A 43 -7.43 10.78 14.99
N GLN A 44 -7.77 11.59 15.99
CA GLN A 44 -9.16 11.84 16.40
C GLN A 44 -10.07 12.27 15.24
N SER A 45 -9.57 13.05 14.28
CA SER A 45 -10.35 13.54 13.13
C SER A 45 -10.85 12.41 12.21
N MET A 46 -10.11 11.31 12.12
CA MET A 46 -10.52 10.13 11.33
C MET A 46 -11.76 9.42 11.87
N ASN A 47 -12.16 9.69 13.12
CA ASN A 47 -13.40 9.16 13.72
C ASN A 47 -14.66 9.91 13.28
N GLN A 48 -14.51 11.00 12.53
CA GLN A 48 -15.63 11.86 12.12
C GLN A 48 -16.16 11.47 10.74
N SER A 49 -17.45 11.71 10.51
CA SER A 49 -18.08 11.66 9.18
C SER A 49 -17.94 10.34 8.43
N GLY A 50 -17.76 9.21 9.15
CA GLY A 50 -17.60 7.88 8.53
C GLY A 50 -16.30 7.70 7.73
N LYS A 51 -15.28 8.53 7.95
CA LYS A 51 -14.00 8.49 7.22
C LYS A 51 -13.31 7.14 7.31
N LEU A 52 -13.25 6.58 8.52
CA LEU A 52 -12.60 5.29 8.73
C LEU A 52 -13.38 4.14 8.06
N ASP A 53 -14.73 4.22 8.03
CA ASP A 53 -15.56 3.18 7.42
C ASP A 53 -15.41 3.15 5.89
N ILE A 54 -15.38 4.32 5.24
CA ILE A 54 -15.14 4.43 3.80
C ILE A 54 -13.74 3.91 3.45
N LEU A 55 -12.72 4.25 4.23
CA LEU A 55 -11.37 3.73 4.05
C LEU A 55 -11.34 2.22 4.17
N LYS A 56 -11.96 1.64 5.21
CA LYS A 56 -12.03 0.19 5.40
C LYS A 56 -12.66 -0.52 4.19
N ALA A 57 -13.74 0.02 3.64
CA ALA A 57 -14.39 -0.54 2.45
C ALA A 57 -13.45 -0.57 1.24
N SER A 58 -12.74 0.52 0.96
CA SER A 58 -11.78 0.59 -0.13
C SER A 58 -10.58 -0.35 0.09
N MET A 59 -10.12 -0.50 1.33
CA MET A 59 -9.07 -1.46 1.68
C MET A 59 -9.54 -2.91 1.52
N TYR A 60 -10.76 -3.27 1.93
CA TYR A 60 -11.31 -4.61 1.71
C TYR A 60 -11.36 -4.96 0.23
N ARG A 61 -11.83 -4.04 -0.59
CA ARG A 61 -11.91 -4.22 -2.04
C ARG A 61 -10.54 -4.46 -2.68
N LEU A 62 -9.54 -3.71 -2.25
CA LEU A 62 -8.17 -3.95 -2.70
C LEU A 62 -7.63 -5.31 -2.23
N ILE A 63 -7.85 -5.66 -0.94
CA ILE A 63 -7.36 -6.91 -0.35
C ILE A 63 -7.91 -8.13 -1.12
N GLU A 64 -9.18 -8.10 -1.54
CA GLU A 64 -9.77 -9.19 -2.32
C GLU A 64 -9.03 -9.44 -3.64
N ALA A 65 -8.52 -8.39 -4.28
CA ALA A 65 -7.80 -8.45 -5.55
C ALA A 65 -6.32 -8.84 -5.42
N LEU A 66 -5.74 -8.83 -4.21
CA LEU A 66 -4.32 -9.17 -4.01
C LEU A 66 -4.01 -10.64 -4.29
N ARG A 67 -2.78 -10.91 -4.70
CA ARG A 67 -2.28 -12.22 -5.11
C ARG A 67 -1.23 -12.76 -4.13
N PRO A 68 -0.93 -14.07 -4.14
CA PRO A 68 0.11 -14.67 -3.28
C PRO A 68 1.48 -13.99 -3.40
N GLY A 69 1.84 -13.51 -4.60
CA GLY A 69 3.10 -12.81 -4.85
C GLY A 69 3.15 -11.35 -4.38
N ASP A 70 2.02 -10.77 -4.00
CA ASP A 70 1.96 -9.43 -3.42
C ASP A 70 2.31 -9.48 -1.94
N LYS A 71 2.92 -8.41 -1.42
CA LYS A 71 3.27 -8.25 0.01
C LYS A 71 2.59 -7.01 0.57
N VAL A 72 2.04 -7.12 1.77
CA VAL A 72 1.35 -6.02 2.44
C VAL A 72 1.87 -5.82 3.85
N SER A 73 2.16 -4.57 4.18
CA SER A 73 2.37 -4.11 5.55
C SER A 73 1.31 -3.09 5.91
N ILE A 74 0.78 -3.15 7.13
CA ILE A 74 -0.22 -2.21 7.63
C ILE A 74 0.34 -1.57 8.89
N MET A 75 0.41 -0.24 8.87
CA MET A 75 0.91 0.59 9.96
C MET A 75 -0.09 1.69 10.25
N THR A 76 -0.20 2.08 11.49
CA THR A 76 -0.96 3.24 11.92
C THR A 76 -0.03 4.31 12.50
N TYR A 77 -0.44 5.56 12.39
CA TYR A 77 0.19 6.65 13.11
C TYR A 77 -0.84 7.62 13.68
N ALA A 78 -0.54 8.09 14.87
CA ALA A 78 -1.18 9.19 15.56
C ALA A 78 -0.11 9.89 16.41
N ALA A 79 -0.15 9.84 17.73
CA ALA A 79 0.96 10.27 18.59
C ALA A 79 2.19 9.36 18.40
N GLU A 80 1.97 8.09 18.15
CA GLU A 80 3.00 7.08 17.88
C GLU A 80 2.72 6.32 16.59
N THR A 81 3.74 5.58 16.10
CA THR A 81 3.62 4.73 14.92
C THR A 81 3.62 3.27 15.36
N THR A 82 2.60 2.53 14.94
CA THR A 82 2.43 1.11 15.28
C THR A 82 2.42 0.25 14.01
N VAL A 83 3.18 -0.84 14.00
CA VAL A 83 3.13 -1.85 12.95
C VAL A 83 2.10 -2.89 13.33
N LEU A 84 1.06 -3.06 12.54
CA LEU A 84 -0.02 -4.02 12.77
C LEU A 84 0.20 -5.31 11.99
N LEU A 85 0.71 -5.20 10.75
CA LEU A 85 1.15 -6.32 9.90
C LEU A 85 2.43 -5.91 9.16
N GLU A 86 3.31 -6.89 8.91
CA GLU A 86 4.57 -6.66 8.18
C GLU A 86 4.81 -7.72 7.12
N GLY A 87 4.80 -7.31 5.85
CA GLY A 87 5.19 -8.14 4.72
C GLY A 87 4.40 -9.44 4.55
N VAL A 88 3.13 -9.45 4.99
CA VAL A 88 2.27 -10.63 4.80
C VAL A 88 1.94 -10.83 3.33
N SER A 89 1.74 -12.09 2.94
CA SER A 89 1.34 -12.42 1.57
C SER A 89 -0.05 -11.91 1.23
N GLY A 90 -0.28 -11.54 -0.03
CA GLY A 90 -1.57 -11.03 -0.49
C GLY A 90 -2.71 -12.05 -0.43
N ASP A 91 -2.42 -13.34 -0.24
CA ASP A 91 -3.44 -14.37 0.00
C ASP A 91 -3.81 -14.55 1.48
N ASP A 92 -3.05 -13.98 2.42
CA ASP A 92 -3.42 -13.94 3.85
C ASP A 92 -4.49 -12.87 4.14
N LYS A 93 -5.59 -12.94 3.37
CA LYS A 93 -6.68 -11.96 3.40
C LYS A 93 -7.35 -11.88 4.76
N ALA A 94 -7.49 -13.02 5.43
CA ALA A 94 -8.13 -13.09 6.75
C ALA A 94 -7.37 -12.27 7.81
N ALA A 95 -6.03 -12.33 7.82
CA ALA A 95 -5.21 -11.54 8.74
C ALA A 95 -5.34 -10.04 8.44
N MET A 96 -5.28 -9.66 7.16
CA MET A 96 -5.42 -8.26 6.74
C MET A 96 -6.82 -7.72 7.10
N MET A 97 -7.89 -8.45 6.77
CA MET A 97 -9.27 -8.04 7.07
C MET A 97 -9.52 -7.87 8.57
N LYS A 98 -8.99 -8.79 9.39
CA LYS A 98 -9.08 -8.70 10.85
C LYS A 98 -8.43 -7.42 11.38
N VAL A 99 -7.26 -7.07 10.89
CA VAL A 99 -6.54 -5.85 11.28
C VAL A 99 -7.31 -4.60 10.84
N ILE A 100 -7.80 -4.55 9.60
CA ILE A 100 -8.59 -3.42 9.08
C ILE A 100 -9.88 -3.25 9.89
N GLN A 101 -10.58 -4.34 10.19
CA GLN A 101 -11.78 -4.30 11.02
C GLN A 101 -11.51 -3.68 12.39
N GLY A 102 -10.37 -4.02 13.00
CA GLY A 102 -9.94 -3.53 14.31
C GLY A 102 -9.41 -2.09 14.34
N LEU A 103 -9.27 -1.40 13.20
CA LEU A 103 -8.82 -0.02 13.18
C LEU A 103 -9.80 0.88 13.93
N SER A 104 -9.27 1.68 14.83
CA SER A 104 -10.00 2.70 15.61
C SER A 104 -9.21 3.98 15.66
N ALA A 105 -9.89 5.12 15.60
CA ALA A 105 -9.27 6.43 15.61
C ALA A 105 -9.22 7.02 17.03
N GLY A 106 -8.13 7.72 17.34
CA GLY A 106 -7.91 8.44 18.60
C GLY A 106 -6.48 8.97 18.70
N GLY A 107 -6.29 10.04 19.50
CA GLY A 107 -4.97 10.64 19.71
C GLY A 107 -4.64 11.82 18.79
N MET A 108 -3.42 12.35 18.93
CA MET A 108 -2.89 13.50 18.19
C MET A 108 -2.02 13.05 17.02
N THR A 109 -1.89 13.88 15.97
CA THR A 109 -1.15 13.51 14.75
C THR A 109 0.34 13.86 14.83
N ALA A 110 1.23 12.88 14.52
CA ALA A 110 2.69 13.06 14.38
C ALA A 110 3.21 12.30 13.13
N GLY A 111 3.07 12.90 11.94
CA GLY A 111 3.28 12.24 10.65
C GLY A 111 4.72 11.85 10.30
N ALA A 112 5.73 12.71 10.58
CA ALA A 112 7.08 12.52 10.05
C ALA A 112 7.79 11.22 10.47
N LYS A 113 7.53 10.73 11.69
CA LYS A 113 8.07 9.44 12.16
C LYS A 113 7.45 8.26 11.39
N GLY A 114 6.14 8.36 11.12
CA GLY A 114 5.39 7.34 10.36
C GLY A 114 6.00 7.10 8.99
N PHE A 115 6.27 8.16 8.22
CA PHE A 115 6.88 8.05 6.89
C PHE A 115 8.24 7.32 6.91
N ARG A 116 9.13 7.66 7.84
CA ARG A 116 10.43 6.98 7.97
C ARG A 116 10.27 5.50 8.26
N SER A 117 9.37 5.16 9.18
CA SER A 117 9.08 3.77 9.55
C SER A 117 8.45 3.00 8.37
N ALA A 118 7.51 3.60 7.64
CA ALA A 118 6.90 2.99 6.47
C ALA A 118 7.94 2.62 5.40
N TYR A 119 8.88 3.52 5.10
CA TYR A 119 9.94 3.20 4.13
C TYR A 119 10.93 2.15 4.65
N LEU A 120 11.17 2.04 5.95
CA LEU A 120 11.95 0.92 6.49
C LEU A 120 11.26 -0.41 6.22
N LYS A 121 9.94 -0.49 6.41
CA LYS A 121 9.14 -1.70 6.13
C LYS A 121 9.07 -2.00 4.63
N LEU A 122 8.91 -0.96 3.80
CA LEU A 122 8.95 -1.11 2.34
C LEU A 122 10.26 -1.74 1.87
N ARG A 123 11.40 -1.26 2.39
CA ARG A 123 12.71 -1.80 2.02
C ARG A 123 12.95 -3.21 2.53
N ALA A 124 12.44 -3.57 3.70
CA ALA A 124 12.58 -4.91 4.26
C ALA A 124 11.92 -5.99 3.39
N ASN A 125 10.89 -5.59 2.63
CA ASN A 125 10.11 -6.48 1.75
C ASN A 125 10.26 -6.12 0.26
N TRP A 126 11.35 -5.45 -0.12
CA TRP A 126 11.55 -4.93 -1.48
C TRP A 126 11.44 -6.02 -2.55
N LEU A 127 10.69 -5.71 -3.59
CA LEU A 127 10.54 -6.54 -4.79
C LEU A 127 11.32 -5.88 -5.94
N ALA A 128 12.40 -6.50 -6.41
CA ALA A 128 13.28 -5.93 -7.44
C ALA A 128 12.53 -5.58 -8.73
N GLU A 129 11.65 -6.48 -9.19
CA GLU A 129 10.83 -6.30 -10.40
C GLU A 129 9.37 -5.91 -10.07
N GLY A 130 9.09 -5.48 -8.83
CA GLY A 130 7.77 -5.17 -8.34
C GLY A 130 7.44 -3.67 -8.31
N ASN A 131 6.18 -3.38 -8.03
CA ASN A 131 5.73 -2.08 -7.57
C ASN A 131 5.98 -1.97 -6.06
N ASN A 132 6.88 -1.08 -5.64
CA ASN A 132 7.17 -0.83 -4.23
C ASN A 132 6.58 0.52 -3.82
N GLN A 133 5.49 0.50 -3.06
CA GLN A 133 4.65 1.66 -2.82
C GLN A 133 4.31 1.86 -1.34
N VAL A 134 4.48 3.09 -0.86
CA VAL A 134 3.89 3.55 0.40
C VAL A 134 2.60 4.30 0.07
N ILE A 135 1.49 3.87 0.68
CA ILE A 135 0.19 4.53 0.59
C ILE A 135 -0.09 5.15 1.95
N VAL A 136 -0.10 6.48 1.99
CA VAL A 136 -0.35 7.25 3.22
C VAL A 136 -1.79 7.74 3.21
N VAL A 137 -2.55 7.36 4.22
CA VAL A 137 -3.96 7.72 4.34
C VAL A 137 -4.13 8.73 5.47
N THR A 138 -4.74 9.87 5.17
CA THR A 138 -5.01 10.94 6.15
C THR A 138 -6.19 11.80 5.70
N ASP A 139 -6.79 12.51 6.63
CA ASP A 139 -7.84 13.50 6.38
C ASP A 139 -7.35 14.95 6.51
N GLY A 140 -6.07 15.14 6.85
CA GLY A 140 -5.53 16.46 7.14
C GLY A 140 -4.15 16.74 6.58
N ALA A 141 -3.77 18.00 6.57
CA ALA A 141 -2.45 18.45 6.20
C ALA A 141 -1.44 18.19 7.33
N PHE A 142 -0.22 17.83 6.94
CA PHE A 142 0.89 17.75 7.88
C PHE A 142 1.32 19.13 8.34
N ARG A 143 1.80 19.23 9.60
CA ARG A 143 2.40 20.47 10.10
C ARG A 143 3.57 20.88 9.21
N LYS A 144 3.80 22.19 9.04
CA LYS A 144 4.87 22.72 8.16
C LYS A 144 6.23 22.07 8.42
N VAL A 145 6.63 21.91 9.69
CA VAL A 145 7.91 21.29 10.07
C VAL A 145 7.96 19.81 9.65
N ASP A 146 6.86 19.08 9.82
CA ASP A 146 6.77 17.67 9.40
C ASP A 146 6.79 17.56 7.87
N ASN A 147 6.11 18.48 7.17
CA ASN A 147 6.05 18.49 5.70
C ASN A 147 7.43 18.59 5.06
N ASP A 148 8.31 19.49 5.54
CA ASP A 148 9.67 19.62 5.02
C ASP A 148 10.51 18.35 5.23
N ILE A 149 10.30 17.67 6.37
CA ILE A 149 10.97 16.39 6.67
C ILE A 149 10.43 15.29 5.77
N ILE A 150 9.10 15.21 5.63
CA ILE A 150 8.41 14.21 4.79
C ILE A 150 8.89 14.34 3.35
N GLN A 151 8.88 15.52 2.76
CA GLN A 151 9.31 15.74 1.39
C GLN A 151 10.77 15.31 1.16
N LYS A 152 11.68 15.60 2.09
CA LYS A 152 13.08 15.15 2.01
C LYS A 152 13.18 13.62 2.01
N VAL A 153 12.41 12.96 2.86
CA VAL A 153 12.38 11.50 2.94
C VAL A 153 11.80 10.90 1.66
N VAL A 154 10.66 11.41 1.19
CA VAL A 154 9.99 10.97 -0.05
C VAL A 154 10.93 11.08 -1.25
N ARG A 155 11.56 12.24 -1.48
CA ARG A 155 12.53 12.43 -2.58
C ARG A 155 13.70 11.45 -2.51
N LYS A 156 14.22 11.18 -1.30
CA LYS A 156 15.30 10.21 -1.12
C LYS A 156 14.89 8.80 -1.51
N GLU A 157 13.71 8.36 -1.07
CA GLU A 157 13.23 7.01 -1.32
C GLU A 157 12.71 6.86 -2.76
N GLN A 158 12.16 7.91 -3.37
CA GLN A 158 11.80 7.94 -4.78
C GLN A 158 13.02 7.67 -5.69
N LYS A 159 14.19 8.25 -5.36
CA LYS A 159 15.45 7.96 -6.09
C LYS A 159 15.87 6.48 -6.05
N ARG A 160 15.33 5.71 -5.13
CA ARG A 160 15.52 4.26 -5.01
C ARG A 160 14.43 3.45 -5.72
N GLY A 161 13.45 4.13 -6.33
CA GLY A 161 12.33 3.50 -7.03
C GLY A 161 11.07 3.31 -6.19
N ALA A 162 11.02 3.81 -4.94
CA ALA A 162 9.80 3.78 -4.14
C ALA A 162 8.77 4.78 -4.68
N ILE A 163 7.51 4.36 -4.72
CA ILE A 163 6.38 5.21 -5.04
C ILE A 163 5.67 5.63 -3.76
N THR A 164 5.16 6.88 -3.73
CA THR A 164 4.42 7.39 -2.57
C THR A 164 3.09 7.96 -3.05
N THR A 165 2.01 7.31 -2.67
CA THR A 165 0.64 7.78 -2.90
C THR A 165 0.06 8.35 -1.62
N LEU A 166 -0.62 9.46 -1.72
CA LEU A 166 -1.41 10.06 -0.66
C LEU A 166 -2.89 9.79 -0.91
N VAL A 167 -3.61 9.40 0.13
CA VAL A 167 -5.06 9.17 0.11
C VAL A 167 -5.70 10.18 1.03
N ALA A 168 -6.47 11.09 0.45
CA ALA A 168 -7.23 12.11 1.15
C ALA A 168 -8.64 11.59 1.46
N VAL A 169 -8.98 11.43 2.75
CA VAL A 169 -10.29 10.93 3.15
C VAL A 169 -11.14 12.08 3.66
N LYS A 170 -12.12 12.53 2.87
CA LYS A 170 -12.97 13.70 3.21
C LYS A 170 -12.14 14.86 3.73
N SER A 171 -11.17 15.25 2.95
CA SER A 171 -10.15 16.24 3.30
C SER A 171 -10.58 17.67 2.92
N THR A 172 -9.71 18.63 3.14
CA THR A 172 -9.90 20.02 2.73
C THR A 172 -9.01 20.35 1.55
N ASP A 173 -9.40 21.32 0.71
CA ASP A 173 -8.60 21.77 -0.45
C ASP A 173 -7.16 22.14 -0.07
N TYR A 174 -6.97 22.72 1.12
CA TYR A 174 -5.63 23.07 1.60
C TYR A 174 -4.79 21.82 1.89
N ALA A 175 -5.37 20.83 2.57
CA ALA A 175 -4.69 19.58 2.89
C ALA A 175 -4.37 18.80 1.61
N GLU A 176 -5.28 18.76 0.65
CA GLU A 176 -5.11 18.10 -0.65
C GLU A 176 -3.96 18.71 -1.45
N LYS A 177 -3.82 20.03 -1.48
CA LYS A 177 -2.67 20.70 -2.11
C LYS A 177 -1.34 20.25 -1.50
N VAL A 178 -1.26 20.16 -0.17
CA VAL A 178 -0.05 19.68 0.52
C VAL A 178 0.22 18.23 0.19
N MET A 179 -0.80 17.38 0.25
CA MET A 179 -0.70 15.95 -0.06
C MET A 179 -0.30 15.71 -1.52
N ASN A 180 -0.91 16.45 -2.47
CA ASN A 180 -0.59 16.33 -3.89
C ASN A 180 0.88 16.67 -4.19
N ASN A 181 1.45 17.66 -3.52
CA ASN A 181 2.87 17.98 -3.66
C ASN A 181 3.76 16.81 -3.19
N ILE A 182 3.43 16.17 -2.07
CA ILE A 182 4.16 15.01 -1.56
C ILE A 182 4.03 13.82 -2.53
N ALA A 183 2.82 13.53 -3.00
CA ALA A 183 2.56 12.45 -3.94
C ALA A 183 3.32 12.65 -5.27
N THR A 184 3.30 13.87 -5.81
CA THR A 184 4.02 14.23 -7.04
C THR A 184 5.53 14.00 -6.90
N GLU A 185 6.13 14.42 -5.79
CA GLU A 185 7.53 14.17 -5.51
C GLU A 185 7.85 12.67 -5.36
N GLY A 186 6.89 11.90 -4.84
CA GLY A 186 6.99 10.46 -4.70
C GLY A 186 6.63 9.66 -5.96
N LYS A 187 6.37 10.31 -7.11
CA LYS A 187 5.92 9.67 -8.36
C LYS A 187 4.63 8.86 -8.24
N GLY A 188 3.86 9.08 -7.20
CA GLY A 188 2.54 8.54 -6.99
C GLY A 188 1.43 9.51 -7.36
N SER A 189 0.26 9.33 -6.75
CA SER A 189 -0.95 10.12 -6.99
C SER A 189 -1.53 10.66 -5.69
N LEU A 190 -2.32 11.72 -5.76
CA LEU A 190 -3.34 11.99 -4.77
C LEU A 190 -4.59 11.19 -5.17
N VAL A 191 -5.11 10.39 -4.25
CA VAL A 191 -6.36 9.66 -4.36
C VAL A 191 -7.34 10.26 -3.37
N GLU A 192 -8.49 10.69 -3.85
CA GLU A 192 -9.54 11.27 -3.00
C GLU A 192 -10.60 10.21 -2.72
N ILE A 193 -10.96 10.04 -1.46
CA ILE A 193 -12.01 9.12 -0.99
C ILE A 193 -13.04 9.93 -0.20
N GLU A 194 -14.19 10.17 -0.80
CA GLU A 194 -15.23 11.01 -0.22
C GLU A 194 -16.56 10.28 -0.07
N ASP A 195 -16.87 9.38 -1.00
CA ASP A 195 -18.17 8.72 -1.11
C ASP A 195 -18.02 7.20 -1.13
N PHE A 196 -18.85 6.51 -0.33
CA PHE A 196 -18.77 5.05 -0.19
C PHE A 196 -19.09 4.31 -1.49
N ASP A 197 -20.12 4.75 -2.21
CA ASP A 197 -20.59 4.03 -3.40
C ASP A 197 -19.67 4.29 -4.61
N ARG A 198 -19.07 5.50 -4.67
CA ARG A 198 -18.23 5.92 -5.80
C ARG A 198 -16.77 5.48 -5.64
N ASP A 199 -16.24 5.56 -4.41
CA ASP A 199 -14.79 5.52 -4.20
C ASP A 199 -14.29 4.18 -3.62
N THR A 200 -15.15 3.15 -3.55
CA THR A 200 -14.77 1.82 -3.03
C THR A 200 -13.60 1.20 -3.81
N ASP A 201 -13.54 1.39 -5.12
CA ASP A 201 -12.45 0.86 -5.97
C ASP A 201 -11.20 1.76 -6.02
N ALA A 202 -11.19 2.92 -5.35
CA ALA A 202 -10.14 3.93 -5.50
C ALA A 202 -8.71 3.39 -5.24
N LEU A 203 -8.52 2.60 -4.18
CA LEU A 203 -7.22 1.99 -3.87
C LEU A 203 -6.82 0.92 -4.88
N LEU A 204 -7.74 0.09 -5.33
CA LEU A 204 -7.47 -0.92 -6.35
C LEU A 204 -7.07 -0.26 -7.69
N MET A 205 -7.78 0.78 -8.09
CA MET A 205 -7.46 1.53 -9.31
C MET A 205 -6.07 2.19 -9.23
N GLU A 206 -5.68 2.72 -8.07
CA GLU A 206 -4.34 3.27 -7.87
C GLU A 206 -3.27 2.18 -7.97
N ILE A 207 -3.46 1.01 -7.38
CA ILE A 207 -2.53 -0.12 -7.50
C ILE A 207 -2.42 -0.58 -8.96
N LYS A 208 -3.53 -0.73 -9.68
CA LYS A 208 -3.52 -1.04 -11.12
C LYS A 208 -2.68 -0.04 -11.91
N LYS A 209 -2.86 1.26 -11.66
CA LYS A 209 -2.11 2.33 -12.31
C LYS A 209 -0.60 2.24 -12.06
N GLN A 210 -0.18 2.00 -10.81
CA GLN A 210 1.23 2.02 -10.41
C GLN A 210 1.97 0.71 -10.77
N SER A 211 1.27 -0.42 -10.77
CA SER A 211 1.86 -1.74 -11.07
C SER A 211 1.78 -2.16 -12.53
N LEU A 212 1.10 -1.40 -13.40
CA LEU A 212 0.97 -1.73 -14.82
C LEU A 212 2.36 -1.91 -15.46
N ARG A 213 2.55 -3.04 -16.17
CA ARG A 213 3.77 -3.30 -16.95
C ARG A 213 3.78 -2.38 -18.16
N ARG A 214 4.88 -1.71 -18.36
CA ARG A 214 5.12 -0.84 -19.51
C ARG A 214 6.16 -1.47 -20.42
#